data_d977d3e977db45c30424b8e4459aeee9
#
_entry.id   d977d3e977db45c30424b8e4459aeee9
#
_cell.length_a   1.000
_cell.length_b   1.000
_cell.length_c   1.000
_cell.angle_alpha   90.00
_cell.angle_beta   90.00
_cell.angle_gamma   90.00
#
_symmetry.space_group_name_H-M   'P 1'
#
loop_
_entity.id
_entity.type
_entity.pdbx_description
1 polymer ?
#
loop_
_entity_poly.entity_id
_entity_poly.type
_entity_poly.pdbx_seq_one_letter_code
_entity_poly.pdbx_strand_id
1 'polypeptide(L)'
;MNMIETIKNTKRKMHVCEIPVNSIKPNPNQPRRFFDATALRELSESIIQYGVIQPITVRKIRCGYELVTGERRMRATQLAGIDTIPAITRRNCI
;
A
#
# COMPACT_ATOMS: atom_id res chain seq x y z
N MET A 1 18.93 6.31 -21.49
CA MET A 1 18.80 6.23 -21.10
C MET A 1 18.32 6.11 -20.37
N ASN A 2 17.78 6.34 -20.46
CA ASN A 2 17.78 6.05 -19.49
C ASN A 2 16.57 6.02 -18.76
N MET A 3 16.30 5.08 -18.02
CA MET A 3 15.19 4.96 -17.32
C MET A 3 15.01 6.05 -16.38
N ILE A 4 15.98 6.53 -15.84
CA ILE A 4 15.89 7.61 -14.94
C ILE A 4 15.27 8.82 -15.53
N GLU A 5 15.59 9.11 -16.72
CA GLU A 5 14.98 10.21 -17.33
C GLU A 5 13.55 9.98 -17.61
N THR A 6 13.20 8.79 -17.95
CA THR A 6 11.81 8.46 -18.19
C THR A 6 11.02 8.67 -16.92
N ILE A 7 11.55 8.24 -15.82
CA ILE A 7 10.87 8.40 -14.59
C ILE A 7 10.71 9.84 -14.24
N LYS A 8 11.71 10.64 -14.51
CA LYS A 8 11.58 11.99 -14.21
C LYS A 8 10.50 12.63 -14.98
N ASN A 9 10.36 12.27 -16.18
CA ASN A 9 9.35 12.88 -16.96
C ASN A 9 7.99 12.58 -16.49
N THR A 10 7.82 11.49 -15.91
CA THR A 10 6.49 11.18 -15.56
C THR A 10 6.23 11.70 -14.26
N LYS A 11 7.14 12.22 -13.70
CA LYS A 11 7.05 12.66 -12.54
C LYS A 11 5.89 13.03 -11.95
N ARG A 12 5.12 13.07 -12.20
CA ARG A 12 4.09 13.46 -11.72
C ARG A 12 3.96 12.83 -10.60
N LYS A 13 4.72 12.45 -10.16
CA LYS A 13 4.73 12.06 -9.20
C LYS A 13 4.29 11.14 -8.38
N MET A 14 4.62 10.22 -8.40
CA MET A 14 4.31 9.24 -7.67
C MET A 14 5.36 9.02 -6.69
N HIS A 15 5.31 9.42 -5.52
CA HIS A 15 6.30 9.18 -4.53
C HIS A 15 5.89 8.01 -3.70
N VAL A 16 6.76 7.08 -3.48
CA VAL A 16 6.50 5.94 -2.64
C VAL A 16 7.12 6.24 -1.28
N CYS A 17 6.31 6.22 -0.25
CA CYS A 17 6.77 6.48 1.09
C CYS A 17 6.41 5.33 1.99
N GLU A 18 7.17 5.12 3.05
CA GLU A 18 6.84 4.11 4.03
C GLU A 18 5.88 4.73 5.02
N ILE A 19 4.72 4.16 5.16
CA ILE A 19 3.69 4.71 6.02
C ILE A 19 3.34 3.70 7.08
N PRO A 20 3.16 4.14 8.32
CA PRO A 20 2.80 3.21 9.38
C PRO A 20 1.46 2.55 9.07
N VAL A 21 1.43 1.25 9.16
CA VAL A 21 0.24 0.51 8.85
C VAL A 21 -0.92 0.95 9.74
N ASN A 22 -0.63 1.29 10.98
CA ASN A 22 -1.68 1.71 11.88
C ASN A 22 -2.32 3.04 11.53
N SER A 23 -1.72 3.81 10.66
CA SER A 23 -2.29 5.09 10.29
C SER A 23 -3.19 4.98 9.07
N ILE A 24 -3.39 3.77 8.55
CA ILE A 24 -4.17 3.57 7.36
C ILE A 24 -5.50 2.93 7.71
N LYS A 25 -6.58 3.56 7.31
CA LYS A 25 -7.89 3.05 7.56
C LYS A 25 -8.44 2.34 6.34
N PRO A 26 -9.21 1.31 6.51
CA PRO A 26 -9.75 0.60 5.36
C PRO A 26 -10.73 1.50 4.63
N ASN A 27 -10.92 1.23 3.37
CA ASN A 27 -11.84 1.98 2.58
C ASN A 27 -13.24 1.53 2.90
N PRO A 28 -14.09 2.36 3.42
CA PRO A 28 -15.42 1.97 3.81
C PRO A 28 -16.31 1.61 2.61
N ASN A 29 -15.91 2.02 1.45
CA ASN A 29 -16.71 1.70 0.28
C ASN A 29 -16.24 0.43 -0.41
N GLN A 30 -15.32 -0.28 0.17
CA GLN A 30 -14.85 -1.51 -0.40
C GLN A 30 -15.28 -2.61 0.51
N PRO A 31 -16.39 -3.18 0.27
CA PRO A 31 -16.94 -4.16 1.17
C PRO A 31 -16.32 -5.52 1.15
N ARG A 32 -15.14 -5.69 0.53
CA ARG A 32 -14.56 -6.97 0.50
C ARG A 32 -14.19 -7.41 1.85
N ARG A 33 -14.85 -8.32 2.39
CA ARG A 33 -14.55 -8.75 3.64
C ARG A 33 -14.06 -10.11 3.70
N PHE A 34 -14.06 -10.85 2.69
CA PHE A 34 -13.67 -12.22 2.71
C PHE A 34 -12.35 -12.39 2.04
N PHE A 35 -11.39 -12.91 2.73
CA PHE A 35 -10.09 -13.17 2.17
C PHE A 35 -9.74 -14.62 2.48
N ASP A 36 -9.11 -15.29 1.54
CA ASP A 36 -8.69 -16.65 1.73
C ASP A 36 -7.49 -16.63 2.69
N ALA A 37 -7.64 -17.27 3.81
CA ALA A 37 -6.61 -17.26 4.83
C ALA A 37 -5.31 -17.88 4.34
N THR A 38 -5.39 -18.90 3.52
CA THR A 38 -4.19 -19.52 3.03
C THR A 38 -3.44 -18.57 2.10
N ALA A 39 -4.18 -17.91 1.23
CA ALA A 39 -3.56 -16.98 0.30
C ALA A 39 -2.94 -15.80 1.06
N LEU A 40 -3.60 -15.33 2.10
CA LEU A 40 -3.05 -14.25 2.87
C LEU A 40 -1.79 -14.68 3.60
N ARG A 41 -1.79 -15.90 4.09
CA ARG A 41 -0.62 -16.38 4.78
C ARG A 41 0.54 -16.51 3.83
N GLU A 42 0.31 -17.00 2.63
CA GLU A 42 1.38 -17.11 1.65
C GLU A 42 1.92 -15.74 1.28
N LEU A 43 1.04 -14.78 1.14
CA LEU A 43 1.47 -13.45 0.81
C LEU A 43 2.26 -12.85 1.97
N SER A 44 1.83 -13.09 3.18
CA SER A 44 2.52 -12.60 4.35
C SER A 44 3.92 -13.19 4.43
N GLU A 45 4.07 -14.46 4.11
CA GLU A 45 5.38 -15.09 4.14
C GLU A 45 6.28 -14.50 3.06
N SER A 46 5.71 -14.22 1.91
CA SER A 46 6.46 -13.61 0.85
C SER A 46 6.91 -12.22 1.26
N ILE A 47 6.07 -11.49 1.95
CA ILE A 47 6.41 -10.15 2.40
C ILE A 47 7.54 -10.22 3.45
N ILE A 48 7.50 -11.18 4.32
CA ILE A 48 8.55 -11.31 5.30
C ILE A 48 9.88 -11.60 4.60
N GLN A 49 9.84 -12.41 3.58
CA GLN A 49 11.05 -12.79 2.92
C GLN A 49 11.59 -11.76 1.93
N TYR A 50 10.73 -11.15 1.18
CA TYR A 50 11.15 -10.24 0.12
C TYR A 50 10.70 -8.80 0.28
N GLY A 51 9.87 -8.52 1.23
CA GLY A 51 9.32 -7.18 1.40
C GLY A 51 8.12 -6.98 0.51
N VAL A 52 7.51 -5.82 0.62
CA VAL A 52 6.36 -5.49 -0.18
C VAL A 52 6.87 -4.92 -1.47
N ILE A 53 6.76 -5.68 -2.52
CA ILE A 53 7.26 -5.28 -3.81
C ILE A 53 6.44 -4.24 -4.49
N GLN A 54 5.13 -4.33 -4.40
CA GLN A 54 4.27 -3.34 -4.99
C GLN A 54 3.65 -2.48 -3.93
N PRO A 55 3.75 -1.18 -4.01
CA PRO A 55 3.17 -0.33 -2.97
C PRO A 55 1.66 -0.33 -3.04
N ILE A 56 1.03 -0.04 -1.93
CA ILE A 56 -0.40 0.16 -1.92
C ILE A 56 -0.68 1.61 -2.29
N THR A 57 -1.93 1.95 -2.51
CA THR A 57 -2.29 3.33 -2.80
C THR A 57 -3.21 3.81 -1.68
N VAL A 58 -2.89 4.97 -1.14
CA VAL A 58 -3.68 5.55 -0.07
C VAL A 58 -4.01 6.99 -0.43
N ARG A 59 -4.94 7.59 0.29
CA ARG A 59 -5.21 8.98 0.12
C ARG A 59 -5.15 9.61 1.49
N LYS A 60 -4.63 10.81 1.56
CA LYS A 60 -4.49 11.46 2.82
C LYS A 60 -5.81 11.98 3.31
N ILE A 61 -6.14 11.72 4.57
CA ILE A 61 -7.33 12.26 5.16
C ILE A 61 -6.92 12.98 6.43
N ARG A 62 -7.87 13.56 7.11
CA ARG A 62 -7.58 14.35 8.23
C ARG A 62 -6.77 13.67 9.28
N CYS A 63 -7.07 12.50 9.64
CA CYS A 63 -6.33 11.82 10.67
C CYS A 63 -5.60 10.61 10.14
N GLY A 64 -4.78 10.76 9.18
CA GLY A 64 -4.02 9.64 8.67
C GLY A 64 -4.26 9.41 7.21
N TYR A 65 -4.45 8.16 6.85
CA TYR A 65 -4.61 7.80 5.46
C TYR A 65 -5.78 6.83 5.31
N GLU A 66 -6.34 6.81 4.13
CA GLU A 66 -7.40 5.89 3.83
C GLU A 66 -6.95 5.04 2.66
N LEU A 67 -7.13 3.74 2.74
CA LEU A 67 -6.68 2.84 1.69
C LEU A 67 -7.51 3.01 0.44
N VAL A 68 -6.87 3.13 -0.69
CA VAL A 68 -7.55 3.19 -1.98
C VAL A 68 -7.47 1.82 -2.63
N THR A 69 -6.28 1.26 -2.77
CA THR A 69 -6.15 -0.10 -3.30
C THR A 69 -5.03 -0.82 -2.57
N GLY A 70 -5.09 -2.11 -2.55
CA GLY A 70 -4.06 -2.91 -1.94
C GLY A 70 -4.44 -3.51 -0.62
N GLU A 71 -5.72 -3.77 -0.40
CA GLU A 71 -6.15 -4.28 0.88
C GLU A 71 -5.52 -5.62 1.25
N ARG A 72 -5.34 -6.49 0.30
CA ARG A 72 -4.73 -7.76 0.61
C ARG A 72 -3.29 -7.58 1.04
N ARG A 73 -2.56 -6.71 0.39
CA ARG A 73 -1.20 -6.45 0.76
C ARG A 73 -1.13 -5.84 2.13
N MET A 74 -2.05 -4.94 2.46
CA MET A 74 -2.04 -4.33 3.76
C MET A 74 -2.35 -5.36 4.83
N ARG A 75 -3.32 -6.23 4.59
CA ARG A 75 -3.63 -7.23 5.56
C ARG A 75 -2.50 -8.22 5.74
N ALA A 76 -1.84 -8.59 4.66
CA ALA A 76 -0.74 -9.50 4.73
C ALA A 76 0.45 -8.88 5.47
N THR A 77 0.64 -7.58 5.31
CA THR A 77 1.70 -6.87 6.01
C THR A 77 1.41 -6.85 7.51
N GLN A 78 0.16 -6.66 7.88
CA GLN A 78 -0.21 -6.69 9.27
C GLN A 78 -0.01 -8.09 9.83
N LEU A 79 -0.35 -9.09 9.06
CA LEU A 79 -0.19 -10.45 9.50
C LEU A 79 1.29 -10.79 9.67
N ALA A 80 2.13 -10.20 8.86
CA ALA A 80 3.55 -10.42 8.93
C ALA A 80 4.19 -9.69 10.10
N GLY A 81 3.45 -8.84 10.77
CA GLY A 81 3.99 -8.11 11.92
C GLY A 81 4.89 -6.97 11.53
N ILE A 82 4.75 -6.47 10.34
CA ILE A 82 5.58 -5.38 9.87
C ILE A 82 4.85 -4.07 10.10
N ASP A 83 5.55 -3.09 10.62
CA ASP A 83 4.93 -1.84 11.05
C ASP A 83 4.67 -0.83 9.96
N THR A 84 5.41 -0.86 8.89
CA THR A 84 5.24 0.13 7.84
C THR A 84 5.06 -0.55 6.51
N ILE A 85 4.50 0.14 5.57
CA ILE A 85 4.25 -0.42 4.25
C ILE A 85 4.51 0.65 3.21
N PRO A 86 5.12 0.32 2.09
CA PRO A 86 5.32 1.31 1.05
C PRO A 86 4.00 1.67 0.41
N ALA A 87 3.76 2.93 0.25
CA ALA A 87 2.50 3.41 -0.27
C ALA A 87 2.68 4.63 -1.16
N ILE A 88 1.79 4.77 -2.12
CA ILE A 88 1.74 5.92 -2.96
C ILE A 88 0.55 6.74 -2.50
N THR A 89 0.75 8.00 -2.21
CA THR A 89 -0.32 8.86 -1.74
C THR A 89 -0.99 9.52 -2.91
N ARG A 90 -2.29 9.22 -3.12
CA ARG A 90 -2.99 9.80 -4.19
C ARG A 90 -3.52 11.13 -3.77
N ARG A 91 -3.31 12.16 -4.62
CA ARG A 91 -3.74 13.40 -4.28
C ARG A 91 -5.14 13.55 -4.55
N ASN A 92 -5.87 14.16 -3.81
CA ASN A 92 -7.19 14.28 -4.03
C ASN A 92 -7.42 15.45 -4.71
N CYS A 93 -7.38 15.65 -5.70
CA CYS A 93 -7.46 16.74 -6.40
C CYS A 93 -8.64 17.23 -6.50
N ILE A 94 -9.04 17.75 -6.36
CA ILE A 94 -10.10 18.25 -6.54
C ILE A 94 -10.31 18.93 -6.79
#